data_cda17f88d48190a70d4ba31d8dbc373d
#
_entry.id   cda17f88d48190a70d4ba31d8dbc373d
#
_cell.length_a   1.000
_cell.length_b   1.000
_cell.length_c   1.000
_cell.angle_alpha   90.00
_cell.angle_beta   90.00
_cell.angle_gamma   90.00
#
_symmetry.space_group_name_H-M   'P 1'
#
loop_
_entity.id
_entity.type
_entity.pdbx_description
1 polymer ?
#
loop_
_entity_poly.entity_id
_entity_poly.type
_entity_poly.pdbx_seq_one_letter_code
_entity_poly.pdbx_strand_id
1 'polypeptide(L)'
;YETDNRHYAHVDCPGHADYGKNMITGAAQMDGAILVCSAADGPMPQTREHILLSRQVGVPYIVVYMNKADQVDDEELLELVEMEIRDLLSSYEFPGDDTPIVTGSALKALEGDTSDIGVPSVLKLLEEMDSYIPEPERAIDGDFIMPVEDVFSISGRGTVVTGRVERGIIQVGEDVEIVGIKETTKTTCTGVEMFRKLLDEGRAGDNVGVLLRGTKRDEVERGQVLCKPGSITPHTKFEAEVYICLLYTSPSPRDPT
;
A
#
# COMPACT_ATOMS: atom_id res chain seq x y z
N TYR A 1 -10.98 7.06 3.86
CA TYR A 1 -12.34 7.36 3.38
C TYR A 1 -13.25 6.17 3.52
N GLU A 2 -14.55 6.40 3.40
CA GLU A 2 -15.57 5.38 3.59
C GLU A 2 -16.54 5.41 2.40
N THR A 3 -16.97 4.23 1.99
CA THR A 3 -18.16 4.02 1.17
C THR A 3 -19.28 3.48 2.06
N ASP A 4 -20.46 3.27 1.51
CA ASP A 4 -21.56 2.63 2.25
C ASP A 4 -21.21 1.18 2.65
N ASN A 5 -20.27 0.55 1.95
CA ASN A 5 -19.90 -0.85 2.11
C ASN A 5 -18.63 -1.05 2.93
N ARG A 6 -17.66 -0.12 2.85
CA ARG A 6 -16.29 -0.34 3.37
C ARG A 6 -15.62 0.92 3.89
N HIS A 7 -14.68 0.69 4.80
CA HIS A 7 -13.68 1.65 5.22
C HIS A 7 -12.35 1.37 4.48
N TYR A 8 -11.75 2.40 3.88
CA TYR A 8 -10.50 2.31 3.16
C TYR A 8 -9.41 3.12 3.84
N ALA A 9 -8.29 2.46 4.15
CA ALA A 9 -7.03 3.14 4.41
C ALA A 9 -6.30 3.30 3.07
N HIS A 10 -5.85 4.51 2.74
CA HIS A 10 -5.14 4.72 1.50
C HIS A 10 -3.69 5.14 1.75
N VAL A 11 -2.80 4.65 0.92
CA VAL A 11 -1.38 4.98 0.91
C VAL A 11 -1.07 5.63 -0.43
N ASP A 12 -0.60 6.87 -0.38
CA ASP A 12 -0.13 7.57 -1.58
C ASP A 12 1.32 7.17 -1.86
N CYS A 13 1.54 6.56 -3.00
CA CYS A 13 2.87 6.15 -3.43
C CYS A 13 3.46 7.20 -4.39
N PRO A 14 4.63 7.77 -4.08
CA PRO A 14 5.25 8.73 -4.97
C PRO A 14 5.55 8.09 -6.34
N GLY A 15 5.07 8.75 -7.41
CA GLY A 15 5.21 8.25 -8.78
C GLY A 15 6.57 8.49 -9.44
N HIS A 16 7.53 9.11 -8.77
CA HIS A 16 8.84 9.42 -9.35
C HIS A 16 9.81 8.25 -9.15
N ALA A 17 10.64 7.96 -10.16
CA ALA A 17 11.59 6.84 -10.17
C ALA A 17 12.53 6.79 -8.94
N ASP A 18 12.89 7.96 -8.39
CA ASP A 18 13.76 8.07 -7.21
C ASP A 18 13.14 7.48 -5.93
N TYR A 19 11.84 7.21 -5.91
CA TYR A 19 11.09 6.75 -4.74
C TYR A 19 10.64 5.28 -4.82
N GLY A 20 11.17 4.50 -5.76
CA GLY A 20 10.81 3.09 -5.94
C GLY A 20 10.89 2.25 -4.65
N LYS A 21 11.85 2.52 -3.77
CA LYS A 21 11.95 1.85 -2.46
C LYS A 21 10.75 2.10 -1.55
N ASN A 22 10.22 3.33 -1.55
CA ASN A 22 9.05 3.69 -0.74
C ASN A 22 7.79 3.06 -1.32
N MET A 23 7.68 2.99 -2.65
CA MET A 23 6.59 2.31 -3.34
C MET A 23 6.57 0.81 -2.99
N ILE A 24 7.71 0.12 -3.06
CA ILE A 24 7.80 -1.30 -2.72
C ILE A 24 7.30 -1.56 -1.28
N THR A 25 7.74 -0.74 -0.33
CA THR A 25 7.34 -0.90 1.08
C THR A 25 5.85 -0.63 1.30
N GLY A 26 5.29 0.39 0.65
CA GLY A 26 3.87 0.72 0.74
C GLY A 26 2.99 -0.31 0.02
N ALA A 27 3.37 -0.68 -1.20
CA ALA A 27 2.59 -1.59 -2.04
C ALA A 27 2.50 -3.02 -1.50
N ALA A 28 3.52 -3.49 -0.78
CA ALA A 28 3.52 -4.84 -0.17
C ALA A 28 2.39 -5.06 0.85
N GLN A 29 1.72 -4.01 1.27
CA GLN A 29 0.67 -4.04 2.29
C GLN A 29 -0.73 -3.76 1.74
N MET A 30 -0.84 -3.56 0.43
CA MET A 30 -2.11 -3.17 -0.20
C MET A 30 -2.96 -4.38 -0.54
N ASP A 31 -4.25 -4.28 -0.28
CA ASP A 31 -5.26 -5.25 -0.72
C ASP A 31 -5.70 -4.99 -2.17
N GLY A 32 -5.38 -3.81 -2.70
CA GLY A 32 -5.59 -3.40 -4.08
C GLY A 32 -4.89 -2.07 -4.38
N ALA A 33 -4.77 -1.72 -5.65
CA ALA A 33 -4.17 -0.46 -6.08
C ALA A 33 -5.07 0.30 -7.06
N ILE A 34 -5.01 1.62 -6.99
CA ILE A 34 -5.54 2.50 -8.02
C ILE A 34 -4.36 2.95 -8.89
N LEU A 35 -4.35 2.53 -10.15
CA LEU A 35 -3.39 2.99 -11.14
C LEU A 35 -3.93 4.26 -11.79
N VAL A 36 -3.26 5.39 -11.57
CA VAL A 36 -3.63 6.65 -12.21
C VAL A 36 -2.77 6.86 -13.46
N CYS A 37 -3.42 6.93 -14.62
CA CYS A 37 -2.79 7.14 -15.91
C CYS A 37 -3.37 8.38 -16.59
N SER A 38 -2.56 9.14 -17.31
CA SER A 38 -3.05 10.29 -18.07
C SER A 38 -3.74 9.83 -19.35
N ALA A 39 -4.96 10.27 -19.58
CA ALA A 39 -5.70 10.05 -20.84
C ALA A 39 -5.04 10.75 -22.03
N ALA A 40 -4.38 11.90 -21.80
CA ALA A 40 -3.74 12.68 -22.84
C ALA A 40 -2.36 12.13 -23.25
N ASP A 41 -1.61 11.57 -22.31
CA ASP A 41 -0.24 11.10 -22.52
C ASP A 41 -0.15 9.57 -22.72
N GLY A 42 -1.18 8.84 -22.33
CA GLY A 42 -1.18 7.37 -22.29
C GLY A 42 -0.24 6.79 -21.21
N PRO A 43 0.01 5.47 -21.26
CA PRO A 43 0.89 4.80 -20.30
C PRO A 43 2.36 5.17 -20.55
N MET A 44 2.91 5.95 -19.62
CA MET A 44 4.31 6.39 -19.59
C MET A 44 5.24 5.27 -19.07
N PRO A 45 6.57 5.39 -19.25
CA PRO A 45 7.52 4.42 -18.69
C PRO A 45 7.32 4.17 -17.19
N GLN A 46 7.00 5.19 -16.41
CA GLN A 46 6.69 5.08 -14.98
C GLN A 46 5.43 4.25 -14.72
N THR A 47 4.41 4.36 -15.58
CA THR A 47 3.21 3.52 -15.48
C THR A 47 3.56 2.03 -15.57
N ARG A 48 4.46 1.68 -16.49
CA ARG A 48 4.98 0.31 -16.65
C ARG A 48 5.72 -0.17 -15.41
N GLU A 49 6.56 0.69 -14.84
CA GLU A 49 7.30 0.39 -13.61
C GLU A 49 6.35 0.16 -12.43
N HIS A 50 5.31 0.97 -12.29
CA HIS A 50 4.34 0.83 -11.21
C HIS A 50 3.55 -0.48 -11.31
N ILE A 51 3.12 -0.87 -12.51
CA ILE A 51 2.43 -2.16 -12.72
C ILE A 51 3.37 -3.32 -12.40
N LEU A 52 4.61 -3.27 -12.93
CA LEU A 52 5.62 -4.29 -12.65
C LEU A 52 5.90 -4.42 -11.15
N LEU A 53 6.13 -3.31 -10.46
CA LEU A 53 6.39 -3.32 -9.01
C LEU A 53 5.18 -3.82 -8.23
N SER A 54 3.98 -3.40 -8.59
CA SER A 54 2.74 -3.91 -7.97
C SER A 54 2.64 -5.42 -8.10
N ARG A 55 2.99 -5.98 -9.26
CA ARG A 55 3.03 -7.43 -9.46
C ARG A 55 4.08 -8.12 -8.60
N GLN A 56 5.29 -7.55 -8.54
CA GLN A 56 6.41 -8.11 -7.78
C GLN A 56 6.18 -8.13 -6.27
N VAL A 57 5.51 -7.12 -5.73
CA VAL A 57 5.18 -7.06 -4.29
C VAL A 57 3.88 -7.78 -3.93
N GLY A 58 3.18 -8.33 -4.93
CA GLY A 58 2.00 -9.16 -4.72
C GLY A 58 0.70 -8.39 -4.51
N VAL A 59 0.57 -7.16 -5.05
CA VAL A 59 -0.74 -6.46 -5.10
C VAL A 59 -1.71 -7.31 -5.91
N PRO A 60 -2.85 -7.75 -5.33
CA PRO A 60 -3.70 -8.74 -5.99
C PRO A 60 -4.64 -8.14 -7.03
N TYR A 61 -5.05 -6.88 -6.86
CA TYR A 61 -6.05 -6.22 -7.71
C TYR A 61 -5.62 -4.82 -8.08
N ILE A 62 -5.88 -4.43 -9.33
CA ILE A 62 -5.68 -3.06 -9.84
C ILE A 62 -7.00 -2.56 -10.40
N VAL A 63 -7.37 -1.33 -10.06
CA VAL A 63 -8.42 -0.54 -10.72
C VAL A 63 -7.73 0.66 -11.36
N VAL A 64 -8.13 1.03 -12.57
CA VAL A 64 -7.48 2.14 -13.29
C VAL A 64 -8.35 3.38 -13.25
N TYR A 65 -7.73 4.53 -12.97
CA TYR A 65 -8.34 5.83 -13.20
C TYR A 65 -7.60 6.56 -14.32
N MET A 66 -8.23 6.65 -15.49
CA MET A 66 -7.72 7.36 -16.65
C MET A 66 -8.02 8.85 -16.49
N ASN A 67 -7.05 9.57 -15.90
CA ASN A 67 -7.18 10.96 -15.47
C ASN A 67 -6.91 11.94 -16.60
N LYS A 68 -7.26 13.21 -16.42
CA LYS A 68 -7.09 14.33 -17.38
C LYS A 68 -7.91 14.16 -18.67
N ALA A 69 -9.04 13.48 -18.60
CA ALA A 69 -9.93 13.34 -19.76
C ALA A 69 -10.47 14.68 -20.27
N ASP A 70 -10.45 15.73 -19.43
CA ASP A 70 -10.78 17.10 -19.82
C ASP A 70 -9.80 17.74 -20.84
N GLN A 71 -8.66 17.10 -21.08
CA GLN A 71 -7.65 17.55 -22.06
C GLN A 71 -7.73 16.79 -23.40
N VAL A 72 -8.69 15.88 -23.53
CA VAL A 72 -8.85 15.03 -24.71
C VAL A 72 -10.26 15.22 -25.29
N ASP A 73 -10.31 15.76 -26.50
CA ASP A 73 -11.58 15.99 -27.21
C ASP A 73 -11.93 14.83 -28.17
N ASP A 74 -11.04 13.84 -28.31
CA ASP A 74 -11.16 12.74 -29.27
C ASP A 74 -11.45 11.42 -28.53
N GLU A 75 -12.66 10.88 -28.75
CA GLU A 75 -13.09 9.60 -28.14
C GLU A 75 -12.24 8.42 -28.65
N GLU A 76 -11.80 8.44 -29.93
CA GLU A 76 -10.96 7.38 -30.47
C GLU A 76 -9.60 7.32 -29.77
N LEU A 77 -9.08 8.47 -29.34
CA LEU A 77 -7.85 8.54 -28.56
C LEU A 77 -8.04 7.94 -27.16
N LEU A 78 -9.18 8.20 -26.52
CA LEU A 78 -9.49 7.60 -25.21
C LEU A 78 -9.57 6.07 -25.29
N GLU A 79 -10.24 5.56 -26.34
CA GLU A 79 -10.32 4.10 -26.57
C GLU A 79 -8.95 3.48 -26.84
N LEU A 80 -8.08 4.16 -27.58
CA LEU A 80 -6.72 3.71 -27.86
C LEU A 80 -5.89 3.63 -26.58
N VAL A 81 -5.94 4.66 -25.74
CA VAL A 81 -5.22 4.69 -24.45
C VAL A 81 -5.74 3.59 -23.52
N GLU A 82 -7.06 3.38 -23.48
CA GLU A 82 -7.65 2.29 -22.69
C GLU A 82 -7.12 0.93 -23.17
N MET A 83 -7.08 0.70 -24.47
CA MET A 83 -6.56 -0.55 -25.05
C MET A 83 -5.08 -0.77 -24.70
N GLU A 84 -4.25 0.29 -24.79
CA GLU A 84 -2.84 0.21 -24.39
C GLU A 84 -2.66 -0.13 -22.91
N ILE A 85 -3.51 0.41 -22.03
CA ILE A 85 -3.47 0.09 -20.60
C ILE A 85 -3.85 -1.37 -20.37
N ARG A 86 -4.89 -1.90 -21.05
CA ARG A 86 -5.32 -3.29 -20.95
C ARG A 86 -4.23 -4.26 -21.42
N ASP A 87 -3.61 -3.98 -22.54
CA ASP A 87 -2.49 -4.77 -23.08
C ASP A 87 -1.30 -4.75 -22.12
N LEU A 88 -1.03 -3.58 -21.53
CA LEU A 88 0.05 -3.44 -20.58
C LEU A 88 -0.20 -4.23 -19.29
N LEU A 89 -1.40 -4.15 -18.71
CA LEU A 89 -1.80 -4.94 -17.55
C LEU A 89 -1.69 -6.43 -17.84
N SER A 90 -2.18 -6.89 -19.00
CA SER A 90 -2.10 -8.30 -19.43
C SER A 90 -0.64 -8.76 -19.57
N SER A 91 0.26 -7.91 -20.05
CA SER A 91 1.69 -8.22 -20.20
C SER A 91 2.41 -8.46 -18.87
N TYR A 92 1.86 -7.93 -17.77
CA TYR A 92 2.34 -8.12 -16.40
C TYR A 92 1.45 -9.07 -15.57
N GLU A 93 0.67 -9.90 -16.25
CA GLU A 93 -0.17 -10.95 -15.63
C GLU A 93 -1.29 -10.43 -14.73
N PHE A 94 -1.77 -9.22 -14.95
CA PHE A 94 -3.05 -8.76 -14.43
C PHE A 94 -4.16 -9.04 -15.46
N PRO A 95 -5.43 -9.23 -15.03
CA PRO A 95 -6.53 -9.51 -15.94
C PRO A 95 -6.96 -8.23 -16.68
N GLY A 96 -6.16 -7.80 -17.69
CA GLY A 96 -6.35 -6.52 -18.37
C GLY A 96 -7.75 -6.33 -18.97
N ASP A 97 -8.34 -7.39 -19.53
CA ASP A 97 -9.69 -7.33 -20.09
C ASP A 97 -10.79 -7.11 -19.04
N ASP A 98 -10.61 -7.71 -17.86
CA ASP A 98 -11.59 -7.65 -16.76
C ASP A 98 -11.32 -6.48 -15.78
N THR A 99 -10.16 -5.84 -15.89
CA THR A 99 -9.80 -4.73 -15.00
C THR A 99 -10.69 -3.51 -15.24
N PRO A 100 -11.37 -2.99 -14.21
CA PRO A 100 -12.15 -1.77 -14.34
C PRO A 100 -11.26 -0.57 -14.69
N ILE A 101 -11.67 0.17 -15.73
CA ILE A 101 -11.04 1.43 -16.13
C ILE A 101 -12.10 2.52 -16.09
N VAL A 102 -11.87 3.53 -15.27
CA VAL A 102 -12.73 4.69 -15.14
C VAL A 102 -12.06 5.90 -15.75
N THR A 103 -12.73 6.54 -16.71
CA THR A 103 -12.27 7.75 -17.37
C THR A 103 -12.82 8.98 -16.65
N GLY A 104 -11.95 9.96 -16.33
CA GLY A 104 -12.38 11.16 -15.65
C GLY A 104 -11.32 12.25 -15.55
N SER A 105 -11.65 13.30 -14.84
CA SER A 105 -10.75 14.40 -14.50
C SER A 105 -10.83 14.71 -13.02
N ALA A 106 -9.75 14.41 -12.30
CA ALA A 106 -9.66 14.74 -10.89
C ALA A 106 -9.74 16.26 -10.63
N LEU A 107 -9.25 17.07 -11.58
CA LEU A 107 -9.38 18.53 -11.50
C LEU A 107 -10.83 18.97 -11.57
N LYS A 108 -11.58 18.46 -12.55
CA LYS A 108 -13.01 18.76 -12.70
C LYS A 108 -13.81 18.30 -11.47
N ALA A 109 -13.51 17.12 -10.95
CA ALA A 109 -14.13 16.62 -9.73
C ALA A 109 -13.85 17.53 -8.53
N LEU A 110 -12.60 18.02 -8.38
CA LEU A 110 -12.22 18.95 -7.30
C LEU A 110 -12.95 20.30 -7.42
N GLU A 111 -13.21 20.77 -8.65
CA GLU A 111 -13.98 21.98 -8.93
C GLU A 111 -15.49 21.80 -8.72
N GLY A 112 -15.95 20.58 -8.42
CA GLY A 112 -17.36 20.26 -8.22
C GLY A 112 -18.15 20.11 -9.52
N ASP A 113 -17.48 19.85 -10.64
CA ASP A 113 -18.12 19.61 -11.94
C ASP A 113 -18.98 18.34 -11.87
N THR A 114 -20.24 18.46 -12.33
CA THR A 114 -21.24 17.38 -12.29
C THR A 114 -21.34 16.61 -13.62
N SER A 115 -20.49 16.91 -14.60
CA SER A 115 -20.38 16.12 -15.83
C SER A 115 -19.85 14.71 -15.55
N ASP A 116 -20.00 13.80 -16.50
CA ASP A 116 -19.58 12.40 -16.36
C ASP A 116 -18.10 12.23 -16.03
N ILE A 117 -17.24 13.16 -16.49
CA ILE A 117 -15.80 13.14 -16.19
C ILE A 117 -15.42 13.85 -14.88
N GLY A 118 -16.36 14.55 -14.23
CA GLY A 118 -16.17 15.27 -12.97
C GLY A 118 -16.41 14.39 -11.73
N VAL A 119 -17.19 14.90 -10.78
CA VAL A 119 -17.55 14.18 -9.54
C VAL A 119 -18.12 12.79 -9.80
N PRO A 120 -19.02 12.56 -10.79
CA PRO A 120 -19.52 11.23 -11.07
C PRO A 120 -18.45 10.20 -11.40
N SER A 121 -17.36 10.59 -12.08
CA SER A 121 -16.26 9.66 -12.39
C SER A 121 -15.54 9.16 -11.13
N VAL A 122 -15.39 10.02 -10.12
CA VAL A 122 -14.77 9.63 -8.84
C VAL A 122 -15.70 8.71 -8.04
N LEU A 123 -17.01 8.99 -8.05
CA LEU A 123 -17.99 8.10 -7.42
C LEU A 123 -18.01 6.74 -8.10
N LYS A 124 -17.96 6.70 -9.44
CA LYS A 124 -17.85 5.45 -10.19
C LYS A 124 -16.57 4.68 -9.84
N LEU A 125 -15.43 5.36 -9.67
CA LEU A 125 -14.20 4.71 -9.23
C LEU A 125 -14.39 4.01 -7.88
N LEU A 126 -15.08 4.63 -6.92
CA LEU A 126 -15.37 4.03 -5.62
C LEU A 126 -16.31 2.81 -5.75
N GLU A 127 -17.32 2.87 -6.61
CA GLU A 127 -18.21 1.75 -6.90
C GLU A 127 -17.45 0.57 -7.53
N GLU A 128 -16.55 0.84 -8.48
CA GLU A 128 -15.73 -0.19 -9.11
C GLU A 128 -14.75 -0.81 -8.09
N MET A 129 -14.19 -0.02 -7.19
CA MET A 129 -13.35 -0.54 -6.10
C MET A 129 -14.14 -1.46 -5.17
N ASP A 130 -15.35 -1.05 -4.77
CA ASP A 130 -16.21 -1.84 -3.89
C ASP A 130 -16.64 -3.17 -4.51
N SER A 131 -16.85 -3.19 -5.83
CA SER A 131 -17.34 -4.37 -6.54
C SER A 131 -16.21 -5.30 -7.00
N TYR A 132 -15.08 -4.75 -7.45
CA TYR A 132 -14.00 -5.51 -8.08
C TYR A 132 -12.96 -6.04 -7.08
N ILE A 133 -12.62 -5.24 -6.05
CA ILE A 133 -11.68 -5.67 -5.03
C ILE A 133 -12.44 -6.43 -3.95
N PRO A 134 -12.24 -7.75 -3.77
CA PRO A 134 -12.94 -8.49 -2.74
C PRO A 134 -12.53 -8.03 -1.34
N GLU A 135 -13.40 -8.27 -0.37
CA GLU A 135 -13.01 -8.09 1.02
C GLU A 135 -11.91 -9.08 1.39
N PRO A 136 -10.73 -8.59 1.83
CA PRO A 136 -9.60 -9.48 2.06
C PRO A 136 -9.84 -10.39 3.26
N GLU A 137 -9.50 -11.66 3.10
CA GLU A 137 -9.49 -12.60 4.22
C GLU A 137 -8.41 -12.20 5.23
N ARG A 138 -8.83 -11.96 6.47
CA ARG A 138 -7.93 -11.56 7.55
C ARG A 138 -7.52 -12.77 8.39
N ALA A 139 -6.21 -12.98 8.55
CA ALA A 139 -5.65 -14.08 9.33
C ALA A 139 -5.75 -13.81 10.85
N ILE A 140 -6.98 -13.72 11.38
CA ILE A 140 -7.24 -13.36 12.78
C ILE A 140 -6.84 -14.48 13.75
N ASP A 141 -6.98 -15.75 13.35
CA ASP A 141 -6.78 -16.91 14.22
C ASP A 141 -5.30 -17.25 14.50
N GLY A 142 -4.36 -16.52 13.91
CA GLY A 142 -2.92 -16.74 14.10
C GLY A 142 -2.32 -15.98 15.27
N ASP A 143 -1.07 -16.29 15.62
CA ASP A 143 -0.28 -15.50 16.57
C ASP A 143 -0.02 -14.11 16.00
N PHE A 144 -0.12 -13.09 16.85
CA PHE A 144 0.09 -11.70 16.46
C PHE A 144 1.44 -11.44 15.81
N ILE A 145 1.43 -10.78 14.67
CA ILE A 145 2.62 -10.31 13.93
C ILE A 145 2.32 -8.95 13.29
N MET A 146 3.22 -8.01 13.50
CA MET A 146 3.18 -6.68 12.90
C MET A 146 4.60 -6.21 12.54
N PRO A 147 4.95 -6.07 11.25
CA PRO A 147 6.19 -5.41 10.83
C PRO A 147 6.21 -3.95 11.28
N VAL A 148 7.35 -3.49 11.77
CA VAL A 148 7.54 -2.09 12.18
C VAL A 148 7.86 -1.23 10.96
N GLU A 149 6.98 -0.29 10.64
CA GLU A 149 7.10 0.64 9.52
C GLU A 149 7.73 1.95 9.93
N ASP A 150 7.32 2.47 11.09
CA ASP A 150 7.88 3.70 11.64
C ASP A 150 7.88 3.69 13.17
N VAL A 151 8.71 4.55 13.76
CA VAL A 151 8.90 4.64 15.21
C VAL A 151 8.85 6.09 15.66
N PHE A 152 7.91 6.40 16.54
CA PHE A 152 7.70 7.72 17.08
C PHE A 152 7.90 7.76 18.59
N SER A 153 8.36 8.89 19.11
CA SER A 153 8.35 9.18 20.54
C SER A 153 7.24 10.18 20.83
N ILE A 154 6.34 9.83 21.74
CA ILE A 154 5.30 10.73 22.22
C ILE A 154 5.67 11.18 23.63
N SER A 155 5.86 12.50 23.83
CA SER A 155 6.19 13.09 25.11
C SER A 155 5.17 12.68 26.19
N GLY A 156 5.63 12.07 27.29
CA GLY A 156 4.80 11.62 28.39
C GLY A 156 4.06 10.29 28.18
N ARG A 157 4.11 9.71 26.98
CA ARG A 157 3.47 8.41 26.67
C ARG A 157 4.46 7.28 26.39
N GLY A 158 5.60 7.58 25.77
CA GLY A 158 6.62 6.58 25.42
C GLY A 158 6.84 6.41 23.93
N THR A 159 7.31 5.25 23.52
CA THR A 159 7.57 4.91 22.13
C THR A 159 6.33 4.26 21.50
N VAL A 160 5.94 4.75 20.33
CA VAL A 160 4.90 4.17 19.49
C VAL A 160 5.55 3.61 18.25
N VAL A 161 5.23 2.37 17.93
CA VAL A 161 5.59 1.73 16.66
C VAL A 161 4.35 1.63 15.80
N THR A 162 4.46 1.96 14.53
CA THR A 162 3.35 1.83 13.58
C THR A 162 3.62 0.71 12.61
N GLY A 163 2.54 0.09 12.13
CA GLY A 163 2.58 -0.95 11.13
C GLY A 163 1.20 -1.54 10.87
N ARG A 164 1.12 -2.35 9.84
CA ARG A 164 -0.05 -3.17 9.58
C ARG A 164 0.05 -4.47 10.39
N VAL A 165 -1.02 -4.83 11.07
CA VAL A 165 -1.14 -6.15 11.68
C VAL A 165 -1.31 -7.18 10.56
N GLU A 166 -0.29 -8.00 10.35
CA GLU A 166 -0.31 -9.02 9.28
C GLU A 166 -1.12 -10.25 9.68
N ARG A 167 -1.07 -10.61 10.96
CA ARG A 167 -1.75 -11.78 11.50
C ARG A 167 -2.10 -11.60 12.97
N GLY A 168 -3.18 -12.26 13.40
CA GLY A 168 -3.62 -12.31 14.79
C GLY A 168 -4.25 -11.01 15.28
N ILE A 169 -4.27 -10.88 16.59
CA ILE A 169 -4.84 -9.75 17.32
C ILE A 169 -3.83 -9.30 18.35
N ILE A 170 -3.69 -8.00 18.56
CA ILE A 170 -2.96 -7.39 19.68
C ILE A 170 -3.94 -6.67 20.59
N GLN A 171 -3.87 -6.94 21.87
CA GLN A 171 -4.69 -6.28 22.90
C GLN A 171 -3.85 -5.42 23.82
N VAL A 172 -4.49 -4.40 24.38
CA VAL A 172 -3.85 -3.57 25.42
C VAL A 172 -3.58 -4.42 26.65
N GLY A 173 -2.35 -4.40 27.15
CA GLY A 173 -1.88 -5.19 28.30
C GLY A 173 -1.13 -6.46 27.93
N GLU A 174 -1.12 -6.87 26.66
CA GLU A 174 -0.39 -8.05 26.22
C GLU A 174 1.12 -7.83 26.16
N ASP A 175 1.86 -8.89 26.46
CA ASP A 175 3.30 -8.94 26.28
C ASP A 175 3.62 -9.25 24.82
N VAL A 176 4.62 -8.54 24.30
CA VAL A 176 5.10 -8.66 22.92
C VAL A 176 6.63 -8.73 22.87
N GLU A 177 7.15 -9.31 21.81
CA GLU A 177 8.57 -9.30 21.48
C GLU A 177 8.85 -8.42 20.27
N ILE A 178 9.97 -7.73 20.31
CA ILE A 178 10.55 -7.01 19.17
C ILE A 178 11.69 -7.87 18.63
N VAL A 179 11.53 -8.37 17.41
CA VAL A 179 12.39 -9.39 16.80
C VAL A 179 13.03 -8.87 15.52
N GLY A 180 14.25 -9.30 15.25
CA GLY A 180 14.99 -8.98 14.02
C GLY A 180 15.96 -7.80 14.17
N ILE A 181 16.96 -7.74 13.32
CA ILE A 181 18.02 -6.72 13.22
C ILE A 181 18.88 -6.64 14.48
N LYS A 182 18.26 -6.50 15.67
CA LYS A 182 18.88 -6.42 16.99
C LYS A 182 18.54 -7.65 17.81
N GLU A 183 19.12 -7.73 19.03
CA GLU A 183 18.71 -8.75 20.00
C GLU A 183 17.23 -8.62 20.31
N THR A 184 16.56 -9.77 20.43
CA THR A 184 15.13 -9.82 20.76
C THR A 184 14.88 -9.22 22.13
N THR A 185 13.98 -8.27 22.21
CA THR A 185 13.57 -7.62 23.45
C THR A 185 12.10 -7.87 23.74
N LYS A 186 11.74 -7.93 25.04
CA LYS A 186 10.36 -8.09 25.48
C LYS A 186 9.83 -6.78 26.03
N THR A 187 8.58 -6.50 25.71
CA THR A 187 7.87 -5.33 26.23
C THR A 187 6.38 -5.63 26.34
N THR A 188 5.59 -4.67 26.77
CA THR A 188 4.14 -4.80 26.91
C THR A 188 3.46 -3.72 26.05
N CYS A 189 2.41 -4.10 25.33
CA CYS A 189 1.51 -3.17 24.65
C CYS A 189 0.71 -2.40 25.70
N THR A 190 0.87 -1.08 25.78
CA THR A 190 0.12 -0.22 26.73
C THR A 190 -0.98 0.58 26.07
N GLY A 191 -1.09 0.52 24.75
CA GLY A 191 -2.15 1.18 24.00
C GLY A 191 -2.08 0.81 22.53
N VAL A 192 -3.24 0.78 21.90
CA VAL A 192 -3.42 0.61 20.45
C VAL A 192 -4.16 1.84 19.95
N GLU A 193 -3.67 2.45 18.87
CA GLU A 193 -4.25 3.65 18.29
C GLU A 193 -4.40 3.50 16.77
N MET A 194 -5.54 3.90 16.25
CA MET A 194 -5.81 3.96 14.81
C MET A 194 -6.53 5.27 14.49
N PHE A 195 -6.02 6.04 13.53
CA PHE A 195 -6.58 7.35 13.14
C PHE A 195 -6.86 8.30 14.32
N ARG A 196 -5.92 8.36 15.29
CA ARG A 196 -6.01 9.16 16.53
C ARG A 196 -7.14 8.72 17.48
N LYS A 197 -7.70 7.54 17.30
CA LYS A 197 -8.66 6.91 18.23
C LYS A 197 -7.95 5.77 18.96
N LEU A 198 -8.12 5.75 20.28
CA LEU A 198 -7.65 4.64 21.11
C LEU A 198 -8.58 3.45 20.91
N LEU A 199 -8.00 2.29 20.76
CA LEU A 199 -8.68 1.01 20.59
C LEU A 199 -8.28 0.08 21.74
N ASP A 200 -9.14 -0.87 22.05
CA ASP A 200 -8.84 -1.94 23.01
C ASP A 200 -7.95 -3.01 22.36
N GLU A 201 -8.06 -3.19 21.06
CA GLU A 201 -7.30 -4.16 20.27
C GLU A 201 -7.06 -3.68 18.84
N GLY A 202 -6.05 -4.27 18.17
CA GLY A 202 -5.79 -4.19 16.73
C GLY A 202 -5.83 -5.58 16.12
N ARG A 203 -6.46 -5.73 14.96
CA ARG A 203 -6.68 -7.02 14.27
C ARG A 203 -5.91 -7.09 12.95
N ALA A 204 -5.69 -8.32 12.50
CA ALA A 204 -5.10 -8.54 11.16
C ALA A 204 -5.77 -7.66 10.10
N GLY A 205 -4.95 -6.93 9.36
CA GLY A 205 -5.36 -5.95 8.35
C GLY A 205 -5.43 -4.50 8.83
N ASP A 206 -5.45 -4.25 10.14
CA ASP A 206 -5.49 -2.89 10.68
C ASP A 206 -4.10 -2.24 10.62
N ASN A 207 -4.06 -0.98 10.21
CA ASN A 207 -2.88 -0.12 10.36
C ASN A 207 -2.96 0.58 11.71
N VAL A 208 -2.11 0.18 12.64
CA VAL A 208 -2.16 0.66 14.03
C VAL A 208 -0.85 1.24 14.51
N GLY A 209 -0.95 2.13 15.49
CA GLY A 209 0.15 2.52 16.35
C GLY A 209 0.08 1.75 17.67
N VAL A 210 1.13 1.02 18.01
CA VAL A 210 1.23 0.27 19.25
C VAL A 210 2.17 0.99 20.22
N LEU A 211 1.66 1.34 21.39
CA LEU A 211 2.43 2.01 22.43
C LEU A 211 3.14 0.96 23.28
N LEU A 212 4.46 1.08 23.40
CA LEU A 212 5.32 0.11 24.08
C LEU A 212 5.80 0.63 25.44
N ARG A 213 5.73 -0.22 26.45
CA ARG A 213 6.16 0.10 27.81
C ARG A 213 7.67 0.12 27.94
N GLY A 214 8.24 1.24 28.42
CA GLY A 214 9.64 1.34 28.80
C GLY A 214 10.65 1.19 27.65
N THR A 215 10.18 1.06 26.42
CA THR A 215 11.00 0.97 25.22
C THR A 215 11.39 2.37 24.75
N LYS A 216 12.69 2.59 24.50
CA LYS A 216 13.17 3.85 23.93
C LYS A 216 13.12 3.78 22.40
N ARG A 217 13.06 4.97 21.77
CA ARG A 217 13.00 5.06 20.30
C ARG A 217 14.21 4.43 19.58
N ASP A 218 15.39 4.51 20.19
CA ASP A 218 16.64 3.95 19.65
C ASP A 218 16.78 2.42 19.85
N GLU A 219 15.89 1.82 20.64
CA GLU A 219 15.83 0.38 20.85
C GLU A 219 15.02 -0.34 19.76
N VAL A 220 14.17 0.39 19.04
CA VAL A 220 13.34 -0.13 17.96
C VAL A 220 13.63 0.59 16.66
N GLU A 221 13.65 -0.12 15.54
CA GLU A 221 13.84 0.46 14.22
C GLU A 221 12.94 -0.19 13.17
N ARG A 222 12.72 0.53 12.09
CA ARG A 222 11.98 0.06 10.92
C ARG A 222 12.60 -1.25 10.40
N GLY A 223 11.73 -2.21 10.06
CA GLY A 223 12.13 -3.53 9.57
C GLY A 223 12.24 -4.60 10.64
N GLN A 224 12.17 -4.23 11.94
CA GLN A 224 11.92 -5.20 13.00
C GLN A 224 10.45 -5.64 12.98
N VAL A 225 10.14 -6.71 13.70
CA VAL A 225 8.78 -7.26 13.79
C VAL A 225 8.34 -7.27 15.24
N LEU A 226 7.17 -6.72 15.50
CA LEU A 226 6.47 -6.87 16.77
C LEU A 226 5.62 -8.13 16.70
N CYS A 227 5.75 -9.03 17.67
CA CYS A 227 5.06 -10.31 17.64
C CYS A 227 4.72 -10.84 19.03
N LYS A 228 3.84 -11.85 19.06
CA LYS A 228 3.58 -12.62 20.30
C LYS A 228 4.86 -13.29 20.76
N PRO A 229 5.16 -13.28 22.07
CA PRO A 229 6.39 -13.87 22.60
C PRO A 229 6.62 -15.32 22.16
N GLY A 230 7.80 -15.58 21.59
CA GLY A 230 8.21 -16.91 21.14
C GLY A 230 7.57 -17.40 19.83
N SER A 231 6.76 -16.58 19.16
CA SER A 231 6.07 -16.99 17.91
C SER A 231 6.96 -16.91 16.67
N ILE A 232 8.02 -16.11 16.69
CA ILE A 232 8.94 -15.93 15.58
C ILE A 232 10.40 -16.07 16.03
N THR A 233 11.20 -16.71 15.16
CA THR A 233 12.65 -16.77 15.30
C THR A 233 13.31 -16.15 14.07
N PRO A 234 14.26 -15.21 14.23
CA PRO A 234 14.99 -14.64 13.09
C PRO A 234 15.82 -15.71 12.37
N HIS A 235 15.77 -15.72 11.05
CA HIS A 235 16.55 -16.61 10.22
C HIS A 235 17.78 -15.89 9.66
N THR A 236 18.95 -16.52 9.78
CA THR A 236 20.22 -16.03 9.22
C THR A 236 20.58 -16.68 7.88
N LYS A 237 19.89 -17.78 7.54
CA LYS A 237 20.06 -18.51 6.29
C LYS A 237 18.69 -18.72 5.66
N PHE A 238 18.56 -18.38 4.39
CA PHE A 238 17.32 -18.52 3.63
C PHE A 238 17.65 -18.76 2.16
N GLU A 239 16.70 -19.33 1.43
CA GLU A 239 16.70 -19.40 -0.03
C GLU A 239 15.69 -18.37 -0.54
N ALA A 240 16.03 -17.70 -1.63
CA ALA A 240 15.19 -16.68 -2.23
C ALA A 240 15.20 -16.80 -3.75
N GLU A 241 14.03 -16.59 -4.34
CA GLU A 241 13.90 -16.30 -5.77
C GLU A 241 14.10 -14.81 -5.98
N VAL A 242 15.01 -14.44 -6.90
CA VAL A 242 15.40 -13.04 -7.13
C VAL A 242 15.02 -12.65 -8.54
N TYR A 243 14.17 -11.64 -8.67
CA TYR A 243 13.89 -10.97 -9.93
C TYR A 243 14.74 -9.72 -10.06
N ILE A 244 15.55 -9.65 -11.14
CA ILE A 244 16.40 -8.50 -11.44
C ILE A 244 15.81 -7.75 -12.62
N CYS A 245 15.29 -6.57 -12.38
CA CYS A 245 14.77 -5.69 -13.43
C CYS A 245 15.93 -5.06 -14.21
N LEU A 246 15.99 -5.28 -15.51
CA LEU A 246 17.02 -4.74 -16.38
C LEU A 246 17.06 -3.21 -16.45
N LEU A 247 15.94 -2.53 -16.15
CA LEU A 247 15.85 -1.07 -16.11
C LEU A 247 16.75 -0.43 -15.04
N TYR A 248 17.05 -1.17 -13.96
CA TYR A 248 17.90 -0.68 -12.85
C TYR A 248 19.32 -1.25 -12.86
N THR A 249 19.65 -2.14 -13.77
CA THR A 249 20.98 -2.79 -13.85
C THR A 249 21.95 -2.08 -14.79
N SER A 250 21.48 -1.16 -15.62
CA SER A 250 22.34 -0.32 -16.44
C SER A 250 22.62 0.99 -15.71
N PRO A 251 23.86 1.25 -15.26
CA PRO A 251 24.20 2.57 -14.73
C PRO A 251 23.95 3.61 -15.82
N SER A 252 23.17 4.63 -15.47
CA SER A 252 22.95 5.76 -16.37
C SER A 252 24.32 6.38 -16.70
N PRO A 253 24.58 6.78 -17.97
CA PRO A 253 25.79 7.52 -18.30
C PRO A 253 25.97 8.83 -17.53
N ARG A 254 25.01 9.20 -16.70
CA ARG A 254 24.98 10.40 -15.86
C ARG A 254 25.15 10.12 -14.37
N ASP A 255 25.24 8.86 -13.94
CA ASP A 255 25.55 8.54 -12.56
C ASP A 255 27.05 8.70 -12.34
N PRO A 256 27.47 9.63 -11.45
CA PRO A 256 28.90 9.77 -11.11
C PRO A 256 29.36 8.49 -10.40
N THR A 257 30.43 7.90 -10.89
CA THR A 257 31.18 6.80 -10.26
C THR A 257 31.77 7.21 -8.92
#